data_1890d00d39375c5cd6061b91571e9e98
#
_entry.id   1890d00d39375c5cd6061b91571e9e98
#
_cell.length_a   1.000
_cell.length_b   1.000
_cell.length_c   1.000
_cell.angle_alpha   90.00
_cell.angle_beta   90.00
_cell.angle_gamma   90.00
#
_symmetry.space_group_name_H-M   'P 1'
#
loop_
_entity.id
_entity.type
_entity.pdbx_description
1 polymer ?
#
loop_
_entity_poly.entity_id
_entity_poly.type
_entity_poly.pdbx_seq_one_letter_code
_entity_poly.pdbx_strand_id
1 'polypeptide(L)'
;MSKLITNCIGCWKHVPYTSKHYIAFLKTEKTITGKISHWFHDWDKLILFILIPWVGEEKINHLHRKYRKHYFTYWEDDKLICKPGKNISEDAVREAVIDWECARFTKPDKPLNARETMNRYYSEYKEIVEPVLEDFGL
;
A
#
# COMPACT_ATOMS: atom_id res chain seq x y z
N MET A 1 33.89 1.93 -3.57
CA MET A 1 32.81 1.64 -2.61
C MET A 1 32.27 0.24 -2.88
N SER A 2 32.13 -0.62 -1.89
CA SER A 2 31.60 -1.96 -2.14
C SER A 2 30.12 -1.86 -2.59
N LYS A 3 29.68 -2.79 -3.47
CA LYS A 3 28.29 -2.87 -3.95
C LYS A 3 27.28 -2.95 -2.79
N LEU A 4 27.69 -3.55 -1.68
CA LEU A 4 26.91 -3.62 -0.44
C LEU A 4 26.65 -2.22 0.16
N ILE A 5 27.66 -1.37 0.27
CA ILE A 5 27.52 -0.01 0.83
C ILE A 5 26.60 0.82 -0.05
N THR A 6 26.78 0.76 -1.38
CA THR A 6 25.91 1.48 -2.33
C THR A 6 24.45 1.04 -2.21
N ASN A 7 24.20 -0.27 -2.03
CA ASN A 7 22.86 -0.81 -1.87
C ASN A 7 22.25 -0.44 -0.50
N CYS A 8 23.04 -0.44 0.58
CA CYS A 8 22.56 0.04 1.89
C CYS A 8 22.16 1.51 1.85
N ILE A 9 22.94 2.37 1.18
CA ILE A 9 22.60 3.79 0.98
C ILE A 9 21.27 3.89 0.19
N GLY A 10 21.06 3.04 -0.82
CA GLY A 10 19.80 2.95 -1.55
C GLY A 10 18.61 2.65 -0.65
N CYS A 11 18.74 1.72 0.30
CA CYS A 11 17.68 1.38 1.25
C CYS A 11 17.28 2.58 2.13
N TRP A 12 18.25 3.35 2.62
CA TRP A 12 17.99 4.51 3.47
C TRP A 12 17.19 5.60 2.77
N LYS A 13 17.21 5.70 1.44
CA LYS A 13 16.39 6.66 0.67
C LYS A 13 14.90 6.41 0.80
N HIS A 14 14.49 5.18 1.05
CA HIS A 14 13.08 4.81 1.21
C HIS A 14 12.52 5.12 2.60
N VAL A 15 13.38 5.22 3.61
CA VAL A 15 12.95 5.45 5.01
C VAL A 15 12.15 6.75 5.19
N PRO A 16 12.58 7.92 4.67
CA PRO A 16 11.81 9.15 4.82
C PRO A 16 10.42 9.07 4.16
N TYR A 17 10.34 8.49 2.98
CA TYR A 17 9.07 8.32 2.27
C TYR A 17 8.13 7.37 3.04
N THR A 18 8.64 6.21 3.45
CA THR A 18 7.86 5.22 4.21
C THR A 18 7.38 5.78 5.53
N SER A 19 8.20 6.56 6.22
CA SER A 19 7.82 7.23 7.47
C SER A 19 6.72 8.27 7.25
N LYS A 20 6.84 9.10 6.21
CA LYS A 20 5.79 10.07 5.84
C LYS A 20 4.48 9.37 5.49
N HIS A 21 4.54 8.32 4.71
CA HIS A 21 3.38 7.52 4.33
C HIS A 21 2.69 6.92 5.56
N TYR A 22 3.46 6.31 6.45
CA TYR A 22 2.93 5.73 7.68
C TYR A 22 2.27 6.77 8.59
N ILE A 23 2.87 7.94 8.78
CA ILE A 23 2.29 9.04 9.55
C ILE A 23 0.99 9.53 8.90
N ALA A 24 0.96 9.70 7.57
CA ALA A 24 -0.24 10.09 6.85
C ALA A 24 -1.34 9.03 6.99
N PHE A 25 -1.00 7.76 6.89
CA PHE A 25 -1.92 6.66 7.09
C PHE A 25 -2.55 6.69 8.50
N LEU A 26 -1.75 6.80 9.55
CA LEU A 26 -2.25 6.86 10.93
C LEU A 26 -3.17 8.06 11.19
N LYS A 27 -2.88 9.21 10.58
CA LYS A 27 -3.76 10.40 10.68
C LYS A 27 -5.09 10.18 9.94
N THR A 28 -5.02 9.63 8.73
CA THR A 28 -6.19 9.34 7.90
C THR A 28 -7.06 8.27 8.56
N GLU A 29 -6.47 7.22 9.11
CA GLU A 29 -7.16 6.17 9.85
C GLU A 29 -7.98 6.75 11.01
N LYS A 30 -7.40 7.63 11.80
CA LYS A 30 -8.10 8.28 12.92
C LYS A 30 -9.28 9.12 12.45
N THR A 31 -9.14 9.80 11.32
CA THR A 31 -10.19 10.66 10.75
C THR A 31 -11.35 9.84 10.18
N ILE A 32 -11.05 8.71 9.56
CA ILE A 32 -12.01 7.87 8.84
C ILE A 32 -12.61 6.77 9.74
N THR A 33 -12.23 6.64 11.01
CA THR A 33 -12.58 5.50 11.87
C THR A 33 -11.73 4.26 11.61
N GLY A 34 -10.46 4.32 11.97
CA GLY A 34 -9.57 3.18 11.86
C GLY A 34 -9.69 2.19 13.03
N LYS A 35 -9.29 0.97 12.77
CA LYS A 35 -9.04 -0.04 13.79
C LYS A 35 -7.55 -0.08 14.11
N ILE A 36 -7.20 -0.35 15.37
CA ILE A 36 -5.79 -0.50 15.82
C ILE A 36 -5.02 -1.51 14.96
N SER A 37 -5.73 -2.54 14.45
CA SER A 37 -5.14 -3.53 13.55
C SER A 37 -4.53 -2.93 12.26
N HIS A 38 -4.99 -1.77 11.83
CA HIS A 38 -4.47 -1.09 10.63
C HIS A 38 -3.15 -0.37 10.88
N TRP A 39 -2.78 -0.08 12.11
CA TRP A 39 -1.55 0.65 12.44
C TRP A 39 -0.29 -0.03 11.90
N PHE A 40 -0.32 -1.32 11.71
CA PHE A 40 0.80 -2.11 11.22
C PHE A 40 0.64 -2.55 9.76
N HIS A 41 -0.13 -1.82 8.95
CA HIS A 41 -0.44 -2.24 7.58
C HIS A 41 0.79 -2.52 6.71
N ASP A 42 1.88 -1.82 6.94
CA ASP A 42 3.14 -1.93 6.19
C ASP A 42 4.35 -2.34 7.08
N TRP A 43 4.11 -3.00 8.23
CA TRP A 43 5.18 -3.38 9.15
C TRP A 43 6.26 -4.26 8.50
N ASP A 44 5.88 -5.05 7.50
CA ASP A 44 6.79 -5.93 6.75
C ASP A 44 7.79 -5.14 5.90
N LYS A 45 7.47 -3.91 5.49
CA LYS A 45 8.42 -3.04 4.78
C LYS A 45 9.67 -2.77 5.61
N LEU A 46 9.55 -2.65 6.92
CA LEU A 46 10.70 -2.43 7.79
C LEU A 46 11.70 -3.59 7.72
N ILE A 47 11.22 -4.81 7.61
CA ILE A 47 12.05 -6.02 7.49
C ILE A 47 12.48 -6.21 6.04
N LEU A 48 11.57 -6.11 5.10
CA LEU A 48 11.84 -6.37 3.69
C LEU A 48 12.85 -5.39 3.10
N PHE A 49 12.83 -4.13 3.50
CA PHE A 49 13.80 -3.13 3.01
C PHE A 49 15.23 -3.44 3.44
N ILE A 50 15.43 -4.10 4.58
CA ILE A 50 16.75 -4.56 4.99
C ILE A 50 17.30 -5.61 3.99
N LEU A 51 16.42 -6.37 3.35
CA LEU A 51 16.78 -7.42 2.41
C LEU A 51 17.05 -6.92 0.97
N ILE A 52 16.67 -5.67 0.65
CA ILE A 52 16.86 -5.11 -0.70
C ILE A 52 18.28 -5.30 -1.24
N PRO A 53 19.38 -5.08 -0.46
CA PRO A 53 20.74 -5.25 -0.96
C PRO A 53 21.05 -6.64 -1.51
N TRP A 54 20.38 -7.67 -1.00
CA TRP A 54 20.62 -9.08 -1.38
C TRP A 54 19.59 -9.62 -2.36
N VAL A 55 18.36 -9.16 -2.28
CA VAL A 55 17.23 -9.73 -3.03
C VAL A 55 16.83 -8.85 -4.22
N GLY A 56 17.06 -7.53 -4.13
CA GLY A 56 16.64 -6.54 -5.11
C GLY A 56 15.29 -5.89 -4.78
N GLU A 57 15.16 -4.60 -5.08
CA GLU A 57 13.99 -3.80 -4.76
C GLU A 57 12.72 -4.30 -5.45
N GLU A 58 12.81 -4.66 -6.73
CA GLU A 58 11.68 -5.14 -7.52
C GLU A 58 11.05 -6.39 -6.90
N LYS A 59 11.88 -7.37 -6.52
CA LYS A 59 11.42 -8.61 -5.90
C LYS A 59 10.83 -8.38 -4.51
N ILE A 60 11.38 -7.44 -3.74
CA ILE A 60 10.83 -7.04 -2.44
C ILE A 60 9.45 -6.40 -2.61
N ASN A 61 9.29 -5.47 -3.56
CA ASN A 61 8.01 -4.85 -3.86
C ASN A 61 6.97 -5.87 -4.35
N HIS A 62 7.39 -6.85 -5.17
CA HIS A 62 6.53 -7.95 -5.59
C HIS A 62 6.02 -8.77 -4.40
N LEU A 63 6.92 -9.20 -3.52
CA LEU A 63 6.55 -9.97 -2.32
C LEU A 63 5.61 -9.19 -1.41
N HIS A 64 5.89 -7.92 -1.17
CA HIS A 64 5.03 -7.05 -0.38
C HIS A 64 3.62 -7.00 -0.97
N ARG A 65 3.46 -6.69 -2.25
CA ARG A 65 2.15 -6.61 -2.92
C ARG A 65 1.42 -7.94 -2.97
N LYS A 66 2.14 -9.05 -3.20
CA LYS A 66 1.54 -10.38 -3.27
C LYS A 66 0.93 -10.82 -1.94
N TYR A 67 1.61 -10.58 -0.83
CA TYR A 67 1.21 -11.11 0.47
C TYR A 67 0.42 -10.15 1.35
N ARG A 68 0.48 -8.83 1.08
CA ARG A 68 -0.32 -7.88 1.87
C ARG A 68 -1.77 -7.84 1.41
N LYS A 69 -2.68 -7.91 2.39
CA LYS A 69 -4.13 -8.03 2.14
C LYS A 69 -4.75 -6.80 1.46
N HIS A 70 -4.21 -5.61 1.69
CA HIS A 70 -4.73 -4.35 1.13
C HIS A 70 -4.30 -4.08 -0.32
N TYR A 71 -3.42 -4.91 -0.90
CA TYR A 71 -3.15 -4.89 -2.33
C TYR A 71 -4.02 -5.89 -3.07
N PHE A 72 -4.83 -5.43 -3.99
CA PHE A 72 -5.76 -6.27 -4.76
C PHE A 72 -5.13 -6.83 -6.02
N THR A 73 -4.03 -6.25 -6.46
CA THR A 73 -3.30 -6.65 -7.66
C THR A 73 -1.80 -6.74 -7.39
N TYR A 74 -1.12 -7.62 -8.12
CA TYR A 74 0.34 -7.73 -8.12
C TYR A 74 0.82 -8.20 -9.51
N TRP A 75 2.09 -7.99 -9.82
CA TRP A 75 2.69 -8.43 -11.08
C TRP A 75 3.38 -9.77 -10.90
N GLU A 76 3.19 -10.69 -11.83
CA GLU A 76 3.85 -11.99 -11.89
C GLU A 76 4.11 -12.34 -13.36
N ASP A 77 5.36 -12.63 -13.74
CA ASP A 77 5.79 -12.91 -15.10
C ASP A 77 5.27 -11.88 -16.12
N ASP A 78 5.47 -10.58 -15.83
CA ASP A 78 5.01 -9.43 -16.62
C ASP A 78 3.49 -9.33 -16.83
N LYS A 79 2.71 -10.11 -16.09
CA LYS A 79 1.26 -10.07 -16.08
C LYS A 79 0.72 -9.46 -14.80
N LEU A 80 -0.27 -8.58 -14.95
CA LEU A 80 -1.03 -8.08 -13.80
C LEU A 80 -2.01 -9.16 -13.33
N ILE A 81 -1.81 -9.63 -12.11
CA ILE A 81 -2.68 -10.61 -11.46
C ILE A 81 -3.65 -9.88 -10.55
N CYS A 82 -4.94 -10.09 -10.79
CA CYS A 82 -6.02 -9.56 -9.96
C CYS A 82 -6.44 -10.61 -8.94
N LYS A 83 -6.41 -10.27 -7.65
CA LYS A 83 -6.90 -11.15 -6.60
C LYS A 83 -8.43 -11.25 -6.69
N PRO A 84 -9.03 -12.45 -6.59
CA PRO A 84 -10.48 -12.59 -6.64
C PRO A 84 -11.17 -11.77 -5.54
N GLY A 85 -12.15 -10.93 -5.89
CA GLY A 85 -12.83 -10.05 -4.93
C GLY A 85 -13.47 -10.80 -3.75
N LYS A 86 -13.97 -12.02 -3.99
CA LYS A 86 -14.53 -12.91 -2.95
C LYS A 86 -13.51 -13.32 -1.87
N ASN A 87 -12.22 -13.23 -2.16
CA ASN A 87 -11.14 -13.57 -1.23
C ASN A 87 -10.60 -12.32 -0.49
N ILE A 88 -11.13 -11.14 -0.79
CA ILE A 88 -10.73 -9.88 -0.17
C ILE A 88 -11.69 -9.61 0.98
N SER A 89 -11.18 -9.64 2.21
CA SER A 89 -11.98 -9.36 3.40
C SER A 89 -12.38 -7.88 3.49
N GLU A 90 -13.47 -7.58 4.18
CA GLU A 90 -13.87 -6.19 4.44
C GLU A 90 -12.75 -5.39 5.13
N ASP A 91 -12.06 -5.98 6.09
CA ASP A 91 -10.90 -5.34 6.74
C ASP A 91 -9.79 -4.99 5.75
N ALA A 92 -9.56 -5.84 4.75
CA ALA A 92 -8.58 -5.55 3.69
C ALA A 92 -9.04 -4.40 2.80
N VAL A 93 -10.33 -4.31 2.49
CA VAL A 93 -10.91 -3.18 1.73
C VAL A 93 -10.80 -1.88 2.54
N ARG A 94 -11.15 -1.91 3.83
CA ARG A 94 -11.03 -0.73 4.71
C ARG A 94 -9.59 -0.24 4.78
N GLU A 95 -8.63 -1.13 4.97
CA GLU A 95 -7.20 -0.80 4.97
C GLU A 95 -6.75 -0.21 3.63
N ALA A 96 -7.18 -0.79 2.50
CA ALA A 96 -6.87 -0.29 1.16
C ALA A 96 -7.43 1.12 0.94
N VAL A 97 -8.68 1.37 1.31
CA VAL A 97 -9.33 2.68 1.17
C VAL A 97 -8.61 3.76 1.97
N ILE A 98 -8.21 3.46 3.21
CA ILE A 98 -7.42 4.38 4.03
C ILE A 98 -6.05 4.64 3.39
N ASP A 99 -5.39 3.60 2.88
CA ASP A 99 -4.11 3.71 2.19
C ASP A 99 -4.21 4.60 0.93
N TRP A 100 -5.25 4.41 0.12
CA TRP A 100 -5.50 5.23 -1.06
C TRP A 100 -5.81 6.69 -0.72
N GLU A 101 -6.60 6.93 0.32
CA GLU A 101 -6.93 8.28 0.76
C GLU A 101 -5.70 9.01 1.32
N CYS A 102 -4.85 8.33 2.08
CA CYS A 102 -3.64 8.93 2.63
C CYS A 102 -2.57 9.19 1.57
N ALA A 103 -2.57 8.43 0.46
CA ALA A 103 -1.58 8.56 -0.61
C ALA A 103 -1.57 9.95 -1.25
N ARG A 104 -2.71 10.66 -1.28
CA ARG A 104 -2.79 12.04 -1.79
C ARG A 104 -1.87 13.02 -1.05
N PHE A 105 -1.55 12.74 0.22
CA PHE A 105 -0.66 13.58 1.02
C PHE A 105 0.84 13.24 0.83
N THR A 106 1.14 12.07 0.30
CA THR A 106 2.51 11.55 0.17
C THR A 106 2.99 11.41 -1.26
N LYS A 107 2.08 11.46 -2.24
CA LYS A 107 2.36 11.36 -3.68
C LYS A 107 1.95 12.65 -4.39
N PRO A 108 2.80 13.69 -4.40
CA PRO A 108 2.46 14.99 -4.98
C PRO A 108 2.23 14.93 -6.50
N ASP A 109 2.85 13.98 -7.18
CA ASP A 109 2.71 13.72 -8.62
C ASP A 109 1.44 12.92 -8.98
N LYS A 110 0.78 12.29 -8.01
CA LYS A 110 -0.48 11.55 -8.17
C LYS A 110 -1.39 11.75 -6.96
N PRO A 111 -1.91 12.97 -6.73
CA PRO A 111 -2.68 13.30 -5.54
C PRO A 111 -4.14 12.82 -5.64
N LEU A 112 -4.35 11.55 -5.96
CA LEU A 112 -5.69 10.96 -6.05
C LEU A 112 -6.24 10.66 -4.66
N ASN A 113 -7.54 10.91 -4.47
CA ASN A 113 -8.29 10.41 -3.31
C ASN A 113 -8.70 8.95 -3.49
N ALA A 114 -9.30 8.34 -2.46
CA ALA A 114 -9.66 6.94 -2.50
C ALA A 114 -10.67 6.61 -3.61
N ARG A 115 -11.70 7.44 -3.81
CA ARG A 115 -12.73 7.25 -4.85
C ARG A 115 -12.14 7.35 -6.26
N GLU A 116 -11.29 8.33 -6.49
CA GLU A 116 -10.59 8.47 -7.78
C GLU A 116 -9.64 7.30 -8.04
N THR A 117 -8.94 6.83 -7.02
CA THR A 117 -8.06 5.66 -7.10
C THR A 117 -8.85 4.41 -7.46
N MET A 118 -10.00 4.16 -6.80
CA MET A 118 -10.89 3.06 -7.14
C MET A 118 -11.33 3.14 -8.61
N ASN A 119 -11.89 4.27 -9.03
CA ASN A 119 -12.43 4.44 -10.38
C ASN A 119 -11.34 4.26 -11.46
N ARG A 120 -10.11 4.69 -11.19
CA ARG A 120 -9.03 4.70 -12.18
C ARG A 120 -8.30 3.36 -12.27
N TYR A 121 -8.06 2.70 -11.14
CA TYR A 121 -7.17 1.53 -11.09
C TYR A 121 -7.84 0.25 -10.60
N TYR A 122 -8.99 0.35 -9.92
CA TYR A 122 -9.63 -0.76 -9.24
C TYR A 122 -11.15 -0.83 -9.50
N SER A 123 -11.59 -0.38 -10.66
CA SER A 123 -13.02 -0.34 -11.03
C SER A 123 -13.69 -1.72 -10.99
N GLU A 124 -12.95 -2.80 -11.23
CA GLU A 124 -13.44 -4.18 -11.12
C GLU A 124 -13.76 -4.62 -9.68
N TYR A 125 -13.26 -3.90 -8.68
CA TYR A 125 -13.54 -4.14 -7.26
C TYR A 125 -14.62 -3.20 -6.70
N LYS A 126 -15.30 -2.44 -7.55
CA LYS A 126 -16.26 -1.42 -7.14
C LYS A 126 -17.32 -1.96 -6.19
N GLU A 127 -17.86 -3.15 -6.46
CA GLU A 127 -18.91 -3.76 -5.64
C GLU A 127 -18.51 -3.96 -4.17
N ILE A 128 -17.24 -4.27 -3.90
CA ILE A 128 -16.75 -4.47 -2.53
C ILE A 128 -16.15 -3.20 -1.91
N VAL A 129 -15.78 -2.23 -2.72
CA VAL A 129 -15.13 -0.99 -2.25
C VAL A 129 -16.14 0.13 -1.99
N GLU A 130 -17.16 0.28 -2.83
CA GLU A 130 -18.15 1.35 -2.74
C GLU A 130 -18.85 1.41 -1.36
N PRO A 131 -19.30 0.28 -0.77
CA PRO A 131 -19.91 0.31 0.56
C PRO A 131 -18.97 0.83 1.66
N VAL A 132 -17.68 0.56 1.53
CA VAL A 132 -16.67 1.04 2.49
C VAL A 132 -16.40 2.54 2.31
N LEU A 133 -16.37 3.03 1.07
CA LEU A 133 -16.26 4.46 0.79
C LEU A 133 -17.44 5.22 1.41
N GLU A 134 -18.65 4.72 1.21
CA GLU A 134 -19.88 5.33 1.79
C GLU A 134 -19.83 5.32 3.32
N ASP A 135 -19.42 4.21 3.94
CA ASP A 135 -19.28 4.11 5.40
C ASP A 135 -18.25 5.10 5.96
N PHE A 136 -17.22 5.42 5.20
CA PHE A 136 -16.22 6.43 5.55
C PHE A 136 -16.63 7.88 5.20
N GLY A 137 -17.72 8.07 4.46
CA GLY A 137 -18.17 9.39 4.00
C GLY A 137 -17.32 9.96 2.85
N LEU A 138 -16.72 9.10 2.02
CA LEU A 138 -15.86 9.43 0.89
C LEU A 138 -16.59 9.34 -0.46
#